data_6b4decf20375747f946299d5f44b517f
#
_entry.id   6b4decf20375747f946299d5f44b517f
#
_cell.length_a   1.000
_cell.length_b   1.000
_cell.length_c   1.000
_cell.angle_alpha   90.00
_cell.angle_beta   90.00
_cell.angle_gamma   90.00
#
_symmetry.space_group_name_H-M   'P 1'
#
loop_
_entity.id
_entity.type
_entity.pdbx_description
1 polymer ?
#
loop_
_entity_poly.entity_id
_entity_poly.type
_entity_poly.pdbx_seq_one_letter_code
_entity_poly.pdbx_strand_id
1 'polypeptide(L)'
;MNEYQEFLKSKQKSKEHKGFTALPMNDKLFPFQQFIVERNLSKGKHAVFADCGLGKTVMELETASQIVRHTNKPVLILAPLVVVAQTQREAEKFGFDLDKVMITNFENLHNINPLEYAGLIVDESSIMKNFEGQIKKQIFEYFHNTPYKFAFTATPSPNDPMELANHSEFLGYQSRLGMLATYFINDQDHTSKWRLKGHAVEKFYQFVSEWAIMLTNPADIGYPMQGYDLSEVIYKEHQLITENDFSNGMLFPNLAVSATDFNKELRRTKEQRIAKAIEIANANEEPHIVWVKHKDEGKEVTAGIHGAVEVSGSDKPEEKAQKLLDFVDGKFRVLVTKPKIAQYGLNFQHCLNQTFMSPDFSFEGFYQAVRRSHRFGKKGDVTVNIVTTDTMQNVISIIREKEKQFKQMQQLMINNQTLWNNQNSQLYTAIA
;
A
#
# COMPACT_ATOMS: atom_id res chain seq x y z
N MET A 1 -36.97 22.03 2.78
CA MET A 1 -35.87 21.12 2.48
C MET A 1 -36.23 20.33 1.23
N ASN A 2 -35.34 20.21 0.25
CA ASN A 2 -35.65 19.64 -1.06
C ASN A 2 -35.73 18.12 -0.93
N GLU A 3 -36.71 17.44 -1.53
CA GLU A 3 -36.89 15.96 -1.55
C GLU A 3 -35.58 15.21 -1.90
N TYR A 4 -34.76 15.82 -2.73
CA TYR A 4 -33.43 15.32 -3.06
C TYR A 4 -32.44 15.29 -1.88
N GLN A 5 -32.51 16.26 -0.97
CA GLN A 5 -31.71 16.30 0.25
C GLN A 5 -32.18 15.26 1.28
N GLU A 6 -33.47 14.98 1.34
CA GLU A 6 -34.02 13.90 2.18
C GLU A 6 -33.69 12.53 1.61
N PHE A 7 -33.76 12.37 0.29
CA PHE A 7 -33.29 11.15 -0.40
C PHE A 7 -31.80 10.90 -0.18
N LEU A 8 -30.94 11.91 -0.25
CA LEU A 8 -29.53 11.78 0.06
C LEU A 8 -29.30 11.42 1.54
N LYS A 9 -30.02 12.07 2.48
CA LYS A 9 -29.96 11.73 3.90
C LYS A 9 -30.46 10.31 4.20
N SER A 10 -31.50 9.83 3.51
CA SER A 10 -31.98 8.45 3.68
C SER A 10 -30.99 7.40 3.19
N LYS A 11 -30.18 7.72 2.16
CA LYS A 11 -29.09 6.88 1.66
C LYS A 11 -27.79 7.00 2.47
N GLN A 12 -27.60 8.11 3.17
CA GLN A 12 -26.48 8.39 4.05
C GLN A 12 -26.66 7.89 5.50
N LYS A 13 -27.69 7.10 5.79
CA LYS A 13 -27.74 6.39 7.07
C LYS A 13 -26.53 5.45 7.12
N SER A 14 -25.39 5.99 7.57
CA SER A 14 -24.29 5.19 8.06
C SER A 14 -24.86 4.26 9.11
N LYS A 15 -24.75 2.94 8.89
CA LYS A 15 -25.05 1.99 9.96
C LYS A 15 -24.10 2.36 11.09
N GLU A 16 -24.60 2.87 12.20
CA GLU A 16 -23.80 3.09 13.40
C GLU A 16 -23.18 1.74 13.79
N HIS A 17 -21.90 1.59 13.50
CA HIS A 17 -21.15 0.43 13.95
C HIS A 17 -20.84 0.66 15.43
N LYS A 18 -21.24 -0.26 16.27
CA LYS A 18 -21.00 -0.15 17.73
C LYS A 18 -19.54 -0.51 18.01
N GLY A 19 -18.74 0.53 18.22
CA GLY A 19 -17.41 0.41 18.79
C GLY A 19 -17.45 0.30 20.32
N PHE A 20 -16.28 0.37 20.94
CA PHE A 20 -16.12 0.36 22.40
C PHE A 20 -14.96 1.28 22.82
N THR A 21 -14.93 1.65 24.09
CA THR A 21 -13.87 2.47 24.68
C THR A 21 -12.61 1.62 24.87
N ALA A 22 -11.46 2.15 24.48
CA ALA A 22 -10.18 1.49 24.63
C ALA A 22 -9.86 1.20 26.12
N LEU A 23 -9.30 0.04 26.36
CA LEU A 23 -8.65 -0.32 27.63
C LEU A 23 -7.21 0.25 27.64
N PRO A 24 -6.49 0.22 28.78
CA PRO A 24 -5.09 0.64 28.80
C PRO A 24 -4.27 -0.05 27.70
N MET A 25 -3.56 0.76 26.91
CA MET A 25 -2.79 0.30 25.75
C MET A 25 -1.34 -0.02 26.14
N ASN A 26 -0.65 -0.66 25.23
CA ASN A 26 0.78 -0.91 25.34
C ASN A 26 1.52 0.44 25.42
N ASP A 27 2.37 0.61 26.41
CA ASP A 27 3.12 1.83 26.71
C ASP A 27 4.21 2.17 25.68
N LYS A 28 4.56 1.21 24.82
CA LYS A 28 5.53 1.41 23.74
C LYS A 28 4.91 2.05 22.48
N LEU A 29 3.58 2.24 22.44
CA LEU A 29 2.93 2.94 21.34
C LEU A 29 3.16 4.45 21.45
N PHE A 30 3.49 5.08 20.32
CA PHE A 30 3.54 6.55 20.25
C PHE A 30 2.13 7.15 20.42
N PRO A 31 2.00 8.38 20.94
CA PRO A 31 0.70 9.03 21.18
C PRO A 31 -0.22 9.05 19.96
N PHE A 32 0.32 9.32 18.75
CA PHE A 32 -0.48 9.30 17.54
C PHE A 32 -0.99 7.90 17.18
N GLN A 33 -0.24 6.84 17.49
CA GLN A 33 -0.65 5.45 17.28
C GLN A 33 -1.78 5.07 18.24
N GLN A 34 -1.66 5.49 19.51
CA GLN A 34 -2.73 5.31 20.51
C GLN A 34 -4.02 5.99 20.04
N PHE A 35 -3.95 7.24 19.58
CA PHE A 35 -5.10 7.97 19.01
C PHE A 35 -5.76 7.21 17.84
N ILE A 36 -4.96 6.64 16.92
CA ILE A 36 -5.49 5.86 15.80
C ILE A 36 -6.20 4.59 16.29
N VAL A 37 -5.60 3.88 17.26
CA VAL A 37 -6.21 2.68 17.85
C VAL A 37 -7.52 3.05 18.57
N GLU A 38 -7.55 4.11 19.39
CA GLU A 38 -8.77 4.60 20.02
C GLU A 38 -9.87 4.88 19.00
N ARG A 39 -9.51 5.56 17.90
CA ARG A 39 -10.44 5.83 16.81
C ARG A 39 -10.94 4.55 16.15
N ASN A 40 -10.07 3.57 15.90
CA ASN A 40 -10.48 2.25 15.39
C ASN A 40 -11.53 1.61 16.29
N LEU A 41 -11.23 1.53 17.57
CA LEU A 41 -12.09 0.87 18.56
C LEU A 41 -13.43 1.59 18.73
N SER A 42 -13.42 2.93 18.79
CA SER A 42 -14.64 3.74 18.89
C SER A 42 -15.57 3.58 17.68
N LYS A 43 -15.00 3.35 16.50
CA LYS A 43 -15.76 3.11 15.27
C LYS A 43 -16.21 1.66 15.12
N GLY A 44 -15.45 0.68 15.64
CA GLY A 44 -15.68 -0.75 15.44
C GLY A 44 -15.40 -1.25 14.01
N LYS A 45 -15.54 -0.39 13.01
CA LYS A 45 -15.21 -0.64 11.60
C LYS A 45 -14.57 0.59 11.01
N HIS A 46 -13.30 0.50 10.65
CA HIS A 46 -12.51 1.66 10.25
C HIS A 46 -11.35 1.29 9.33
N ALA A 47 -10.92 2.23 8.48
CA ALA A 47 -9.72 2.08 7.66
C ALA A 47 -8.61 3.03 8.14
N VAL A 48 -7.38 2.53 8.14
CA VAL A 48 -6.17 3.28 8.46
C VAL A 48 -5.27 3.31 7.24
N PHE A 49 -5.21 4.45 6.59
CA PHE A 49 -4.38 4.70 5.43
C PHE A 49 -3.12 5.45 5.89
N ALA A 50 -2.21 4.71 6.49
CA ALA A 50 -0.96 5.25 7.03
C ALA A 50 0.22 4.91 6.13
N ASP A 51 1.06 5.89 5.83
CA ASP A 51 2.24 5.69 4.98
C ASP A 51 3.21 4.67 5.60
N CYS A 52 4.16 4.22 4.80
CA CYS A 52 5.15 3.23 5.21
C CYS A 52 6.02 3.79 6.36
N GLY A 53 6.28 2.95 7.38
CA GLY A 53 7.11 3.33 8.53
C GLY A 53 6.38 3.96 9.70
N LEU A 54 5.07 4.24 9.60
CA LEU A 54 4.26 4.80 10.69
C LEU A 54 3.81 3.75 11.73
N GLY A 55 4.27 2.50 11.61
CA GLY A 55 3.98 1.45 12.59
C GLY A 55 2.58 0.85 12.48
N LYS A 56 2.07 0.62 11.26
CA LYS A 56 0.79 -0.05 11.03
C LYS A 56 0.68 -1.36 11.81
N THR A 57 1.69 -2.20 11.73
CA THR A 57 1.73 -3.52 12.38
C THR A 57 1.48 -3.43 13.90
N VAL A 58 2.10 -2.45 14.58
CA VAL A 58 1.90 -2.26 16.02
C VAL A 58 0.48 -1.79 16.33
N MET A 59 -0.08 -0.90 15.50
CA MET A 59 -1.48 -0.47 15.62
C MET A 59 -2.47 -1.61 15.35
N GLU A 60 -2.17 -2.51 14.42
CA GLU A 60 -2.96 -3.71 14.12
C GLU A 60 -2.95 -4.68 15.30
N LEU A 61 -1.77 -4.95 15.86
CA LEU A 61 -1.60 -5.83 17.02
C LEU A 61 -2.31 -5.27 18.25
N GLU A 62 -2.17 -3.97 18.52
CA GLU A 62 -2.90 -3.35 19.65
C GLU A 62 -4.41 -3.38 19.40
N THR A 63 -4.89 -3.06 18.18
CA THR A 63 -6.32 -3.16 17.86
C THR A 63 -6.85 -4.58 18.06
N ALA A 64 -6.09 -5.61 17.64
CA ALA A 64 -6.44 -7.02 17.85
C ALA A 64 -6.50 -7.37 19.34
N SER A 65 -5.46 -7.01 20.11
CA SER A 65 -5.39 -7.24 21.55
C SER A 65 -6.56 -6.60 22.29
N GLN A 66 -6.92 -5.37 21.96
CA GLN A 66 -8.06 -4.66 22.54
C GLN A 66 -9.39 -5.39 22.27
N ILE A 67 -9.61 -5.87 21.05
CA ILE A 67 -10.82 -6.62 20.69
C ILE A 67 -10.87 -7.95 21.45
N VAL A 68 -9.75 -8.68 21.53
CA VAL A 68 -9.66 -9.93 22.34
C VAL A 68 -10.02 -9.66 23.79
N ARG A 69 -9.43 -8.63 24.40
CA ARG A 69 -9.67 -8.25 25.81
C ARG A 69 -11.12 -7.81 26.06
N HIS A 70 -11.75 -7.15 25.07
CA HIS A 70 -13.14 -6.70 25.18
C HIS A 70 -14.15 -7.84 24.98
N THR A 71 -13.89 -8.75 24.02
CA THR A 71 -14.88 -9.76 23.60
C THR A 71 -14.61 -11.15 24.14
N ASN A 72 -13.39 -11.41 24.61
CA ASN A 72 -12.84 -12.73 24.93
C ASN A 72 -12.89 -13.75 23.77
N LYS A 73 -12.98 -13.27 22.51
CA LYS A 73 -13.02 -14.07 21.28
C LYS A 73 -11.79 -13.82 20.41
N PRO A 74 -11.44 -14.79 19.55
CA PRO A 74 -10.32 -14.65 18.64
C PRO A 74 -10.47 -13.48 17.65
N VAL A 75 -9.32 -12.94 17.21
CA VAL A 75 -9.19 -11.96 16.15
C VAL A 75 -8.27 -12.50 15.07
N LEU A 76 -8.63 -12.27 13.80
CA LEU A 76 -7.84 -12.67 12.65
C LEU A 76 -7.13 -11.45 12.04
N ILE A 77 -5.81 -11.55 11.84
CA ILE A 77 -5.02 -10.63 11.03
C ILE A 77 -4.66 -11.34 9.73
N LEU A 78 -5.16 -10.83 8.61
CA LEU A 78 -4.79 -11.27 7.27
C LEU A 78 -3.71 -10.36 6.72
N ALA A 79 -2.57 -10.93 6.36
CA ALA A 79 -1.42 -10.21 5.83
C ALA A 79 -0.81 -10.94 4.61
N PRO A 80 0.01 -10.27 3.78
CA PRO A 80 0.81 -10.97 2.78
C PRO A 80 1.74 -12.00 3.42
N LEU A 81 1.98 -13.12 2.74
CA LEU A 81 2.74 -14.26 3.28
C LEU A 81 4.09 -13.86 3.93
N VAL A 82 4.84 -12.99 3.26
CA VAL A 82 6.15 -12.54 3.77
C VAL A 82 6.06 -11.64 5.00
N VAL A 83 4.89 -11.08 5.30
CA VAL A 83 4.65 -10.17 6.44
C VAL A 83 4.27 -10.94 7.70
N VAL A 84 3.66 -12.12 7.57
CA VAL A 84 3.20 -12.93 8.71
C VAL A 84 4.30 -13.14 9.75
N ALA A 85 5.48 -13.62 9.32
CA ALA A 85 6.61 -13.86 10.22
C ALA A 85 7.14 -12.56 10.85
N GLN A 86 7.13 -11.45 10.11
CA GLN A 86 7.53 -10.14 10.63
C GLN A 86 6.54 -9.64 11.68
N THR A 87 5.25 -9.77 11.44
CA THR A 87 4.21 -9.37 12.40
C THR A 87 4.32 -10.16 13.69
N GLN A 88 4.63 -11.46 13.63
CA GLN A 88 4.90 -12.29 14.80
C GLN A 88 6.12 -11.81 15.58
N ARG A 89 7.24 -11.51 14.91
CA ARG A 89 8.45 -10.95 15.55
C ARG A 89 8.18 -9.58 16.20
N GLU A 90 7.39 -8.74 15.57
CA GLU A 90 6.98 -7.46 16.16
C GLU A 90 6.08 -7.66 17.39
N ALA A 91 5.17 -8.64 17.35
CA ALA A 91 4.36 -8.97 18.52
C ALA A 91 5.23 -9.38 19.72
N GLU A 92 6.22 -10.23 19.51
CA GLU A 92 7.20 -10.62 20.54
C GLU A 92 7.97 -9.39 21.08
N LYS A 93 8.50 -8.56 20.19
CA LYS A 93 9.26 -7.35 20.53
C LYS A 93 8.47 -6.37 21.39
N PHE A 94 7.19 -6.20 21.09
CA PHE A 94 6.31 -5.30 21.83
C PHE A 94 5.63 -5.98 23.03
N GLY A 95 5.73 -7.30 23.14
CA GLY A 95 5.15 -8.08 24.25
C GLY A 95 3.65 -8.30 24.12
N PHE A 96 3.13 -8.40 22.89
CA PHE A 96 1.74 -8.75 22.64
C PHE A 96 1.50 -10.26 22.85
N ASP A 97 0.42 -10.57 23.56
CA ASP A 97 -0.07 -11.93 23.68
C ASP A 97 -0.85 -12.32 22.41
N LEU A 98 -0.46 -13.41 21.78
CA LEU A 98 -1.08 -13.94 20.57
C LEU A 98 -1.99 -15.15 20.81
N ASP A 99 -2.32 -15.51 22.06
CA ASP A 99 -3.16 -16.69 22.39
C ASP A 99 -4.46 -16.71 21.56
N LYS A 100 -5.12 -15.54 21.41
CA LYS A 100 -6.37 -15.39 20.63
C LYS A 100 -6.21 -14.48 19.41
N VAL A 101 -4.99 -14.26 18.93
CA VAL A 101 -4.72 -13.49 17.73
C VAL A 101 -4.08 -14.39 16.68
N MET A 102 -4.87 -14.78 15.69
CA MET A 102 -4.37 -15.56 14.56
C MET A 102 -3.82 -14.62 13.47
N ILE A 103 -2.57 -14.82 13.10
CA ILE A 103 -1.93 -14.10 11.99
C ILE A 103 -1.69 -15.09 10.85
N THR A 104 -2.28 -14.87 9.70
CA THR A 104 -2.15 -15.76 8.54
C THR A 104 -2.19 -15.00 7.22
N ASN A 105 -1.87 -15.70 6.13
CA ASN A 105 -1.86 -15.11 4.80
C ASN A 105 -3.20 -15.27 4.07
N PHE A 106 -3.35 -14.52 2.97
CA PHE A 106 -4.56 -14.52 2.17
C PHE A 106 -4.83 -15.88 1.49
N GLU A 107 -3.78 -16.62 1.13
CA GLU A 107 -3.89 -17.92 0.48
C GLU A 107 -4.47 -18.98 1.41
N ASN A 108 -4.28 -18.83 2.73
CA ASN A 108 -4.80 -19.75 3.74
C ASN A 108 -6.25 -19.48 4.14
N LEU A 109 -6.90 -18.47 3.56
CA LEU A 109 -8.25 -18.04 3.92
C LEU A 109 -9.30 -19.16 3.80
N HIS A 110 -9.11 -20.09 2.88
CA HIS A 110 -10.00 -21.23 2.67
C HIS A 110 -10.05 -22.23 3.84
N ASN A 111 -9.05 -22.20 4.74
CA ASN A 111 -8.99 -23.03 5.95
C ASN A 111 -9.56 -22.34 7.19
N ILE A 112 -10.06 -21.11 7.06
CA ILE A 112 -10.54 -20.30 8.18
C ILE A 112 -12.04 -20.46 8.34
N ASN A 113 -12.49 -20.75 9.57
CA ASN A 113 -13.90 -20.64 9.94
C ASN A 113 -14.22 -19.22 10.42
N PRO A 114 -14.87 -18.36 9.62
CA PRO A 114 -15.06 -16.95 9.95
C PRO A 114 -15.94 -16.71 11.18
N LEU A 115 -16.77 -17.65 11.57
CA LEU A 115 -17.70 -17.53 12.71
C LEU A 115 -17.00 -17.54 14.08
N GLU A 116 -15.76 -18.00 14.13
CA GLU A 116 -14.98 -18.05 15.36
C GLU A 116 -14.42 -16.68 15.76
N TYR A 117 -14.29 -15.75 14.81
CA TYR A 117 -13.61 -14.48 15.01
C TYR A 117 -14.57 -13.33 15.29
N ALA A 118 -14.28 -12.58 16.36
CA ALA A 118 -14.96 -11.32 16.66
C ALA A 118 -14.45 -10.19 15.77
N GLY A 119 -13.20 -10.23 15.32
CA GLY A 119 -12.56 -9.18 14.54
C GLY A 119 -11.76 -9.71 13.35
N LEU A 120 -11.75 -8.91 12.29
CA LEU A 120 -10.90 -9.09 11.13
C LEU A 120 -10.09 -7.82 10.88
N ILE A 121 -8.77 -7.97 10.80
CA ILE A 121 -7.84 -6.92 10.40
C ILE A 121 -7.18 -7.36 9.09
N VAL A 122 -7.22 -6.49 8.08
CA VAL A 122 -6.61 -6.74 6.76
C VAL A 122 -5.42 -5.81 6.60
N ASP A 123 -4.21 -6.35 6.76
CA ASP A 123 -2.97 -5.66 6.42
C ASP A 123 -2.78 -5.69 4.89
N GLU A 124 -2.25 -4.62 4.33
CA GLU A 124 -2.18 -4.36 2.88
C GLU A 124 -3.53 -4.55 2.19
N SER A 125 -4.54 -3.88 2.75
CA SER A 125 -5.92 -3.92 2.25
C SER A 125 -6.10 -3.44 0.80
N SER A 126 -5.06 -2.88 0.19
CA SER A 126 -4.98 -2.60 -1.25
C SER A 126 -5.20 -3.85 -2.12
N ILE A 127 -5.06 -5.06 -1.58
CA ILE A 127 -5.41 -6.31 -2.26
C ILE A 127 -6.89 -6.35 -2.68
N MET A 128 -7.76 -5.62 -1.96
CA MET A 128 -9.19 -5.53 -2.25
C MET A 128 -9.53 -4.59 -3.42
N LYS A 129 -8.55 -3.85 -3.97
CA LYS A 129 -8.77 -2.92 -5.10
C LYS A 129 -9.28 -3.62 -6.37
N ASN A 130 -8.83 -4.85 -6.61
CA ASN A 130 -9.27 -5.63 -7.77
C ASN A 130 -10.70 -6.14 -7.54
N PHE A 131 -11.63 -5.56 -8.31
CA PHE A 131 -13.05 -5.85 -8.17
C PHE A 131 -13.42 -7.31 -8.40
N GLU A 132 -12.75 -7.98 -9.32
CA GLU A 132 -13.02 -9.38 -9.69
C GLU A 132 -12.17 -10.41 -8.94
N GLY A 133 -11.25 -9.94 -8.08
CA GLY A 133 -10.31 -10.79 -7.36
C GLY A 133 -10.99 -11.82 -6.47
N GLN A 134 -10.58 -13.09 -6.57
CA GLN A 134 -11.13 -14.18 -5.76
C GLN A 134 -10.95 -13.92 -4.26
N ILE A 135 -9.77 -13.44 -3.85
CA ILE A 135 -9.47 -13.10 -2.45
C ILE A 135 -10.45 -12.06 -1.90
N LYS A 136 -10.73 -11.00 -2.68
CA LYS A 136 -11.74 -10.01 -2.29
C LYS A 136 -13.09 -10.66 -2.07
N LYS A 137 -13.58 -11.47 -3.02
CA LYS A 137 -14.89 -12.15 -2.92
C LYS A 137 -14.98 -12.99 -1.66
N GLN A 138 -13.93 -13.78 -1.37
CA GLN A 138 -13.87 -14.61 -0.15
C GLN A 138 -13.90 -13.75 1.12
N ILE A 139 -13.10 -12.69 1.22
CA ILE A 139 -13.09 -11.80 2.39
C ILE A 139 -14.48 -11.19 2.61
N PHE A 140 -15.14 -10.72 1.55
CA PHE A 140 -16.45 -10.08 1.65
C PHE A 140 -17.54 -11.08 2.04
N GLU A 141 -17.53 -12.28 1.49
CA GLU A 141 -18.50 -13.31 1.77
C GLU A 141 -18.32 -13.89 3.18
N TYR A 142 -17.08 -14.30 3.53
CA TYR A 142 -16.79 -14.97 4.80
C TYR A 142 -16.97 -14.04 6.00
N PHE A 143 -16.56 -12.78 5.90
CA PHE A 143 -16.56 -11.83 7.02
C PHE A 143 -17.64 -10.76 6.92
N HIS A 144 -18.70 -11.01 6.16
CA HIS A 144 -19.81 -10.05 6.03
C HIS A 144 -20.36 -9.62 7.39
N ASN A 145 -20.60 -10.56 8.28
CA ASN A 145 -21.22 -10.35 9.59
C ASN A 145 -20.23 -10.12 10.74
N THR A 146 -18.93 -10.09 10.48
CA THR A 146 -17.92 -9.87 11.52
C THR A 146 -18.12 -8.51 12.19
N PRO A 147 -18.22 -8.47 13.54
CA PRO A 147 -18.53 -7.23 14.26
C PRO A 147 -17.47 -6.13 14.07
N TYR A 148 -16.19 -6.49 14.20
CA TYR A 148 -15.07 -5.56 14.13
C TYR A 148 -14.27 -5.80 12.85
N LYS A 149 -14.16 -4.77 12.01
CA LYS A 149 -13.42 -4.87 10.73
C LYS A 149 -12.52 -3.69 10.51
N PHE A 150 -11.24 -3.96 10.24
CA PHE A 150 -10.25 -2.92 10.01
C PHE A 150 -9.44 -3.20 8.75
N ALA A 151 -9.13 -2.13 8.02
CA ALA A 151 -8.34 -2.18 6.81
C ALA A 151 -7.12 -1.27 6.95
N PHE A 152 -5.92 -1.81 6.77
CA PHE A 152 -4.67 -1.05 6.84
C PHE A 152 -3.94 -1.10 5.51
N THR A 153 -3.46 0.04 5.02
CA THR A 153 -2.59 0.12 3.83
C THR A 153 -1.94 1.49 3.72
N ALA A 154 -0.82 1.56 3.01
CA ALA A 154 -0.21 2.84 2.60
C ALA A 154 -0.78 3.36 1.28
N THR A 155 -1.36 2.49 0.46
CA THR A 155 -1.83 2.79 -0.90
C THR A 155 -3.29 2.37 -1.11
N PRO A 156 -4.25 3.09 -0.48
CA PRO A 156 -5.66 2.69 -0.51
C PRO A 156 -6.28 2.77 -1.91
N SER A 157 -5.76 3.65 -2.75
CA SER A 157 -6.32 3.96 -4.07
C SER A 157 -5.21 4.45 -5.02
N PRO A 158 -4.29 3.53 -5.40
CA PRO A 158 -3.08 3.92 -6.14
C PRO A 158 -3.33 4.30 -7.59
N ASN A 159 -4.47 3.94 -8.17
CA ASN A 159 -4.77 4.22 -9.57
C ASN A 159 -5.95 5.16 -9.75
N ASP A 160 -7.00 5.05 -8.95
CA ASP A 160 -8.24 5.80 -9.13
C ASP A 160 -9.02 5.91 -7.79
N PRO A 161 -9.55 7.09 -7.40
CA PRO A 161 -10.38 7.26 -6.20
C PRO A 161 -11.55 6.28 -6.07
N MET A 162 -12.02 5.70 -7.18
CA MET A 162 -13.05 4.67 -7.21
C MET A 162 -12.66 3.40 -6.42
N GLU A 163 -11.37 3.11 -6.28
CA GLU A 163 -10.89 1.94 -5.52
C GLU A 163 -11.28 2.03 -4.03
N LEU A 164 -11.46 3.24 -3.48
CA LEU A 164 -11.94 3.47 -2.12
C LEU A 164 -13.34 2.90 -1.86
N ALA A 165 -14.15 2.72 -2.91
CA ALA A 165 -15.47 2.16 -2.78
C ALA A 165 -15.44 0.70 -2.28
N ASN A 166 -14.37 -0.05 -2.57
CA ASN A 166 -14.21 -1.41 -2.06
C ASN A 166 -13.97 -1.41 -0.54
N HIS A 167 -13.21 -0.45 -0.02
CA HIS A 167 -13.01 -0.31 1.43
C HIS A 167 -14.30 0.08 2.14
N SER A 168 -15.08 1.04 1.58
CA SER A 168 -16.39 1.43 2.12
C SER A 168 -17.36 0.24 2.19
N GLU A 169 -17.42 -0.57 1.14
CA GLU A 169 -18.27 -1.77 1.08
C GLU A 169 -17.79 -2.85 2.07
N PHE A 170 -16.48 -3.12 2.15
CA PHE A 170 -15.90 -4.04 3.13
C PHE A 170 -16.26 -3.67 4.56
N LEU A 171 -16.16 -2.39 4.91
CA LEU A 171 -16.49 -1.87 6.23
C LEU A 171 -18.01 -1.77 6.46
N GLY A 172 -18.82 -1.86 5.40
CA GLY A 172 -20.28 -1.83 5.48
C GLY A 172 -20.88 -0.44 5.58
N TYR A 173 -20.16 0.63 5.22
CA TYR A 173 -20.70 1.99 5.18
C TYR A 173 -21.60 2.22 3.97
N GLN A 174 -21.10 1.99 2.78
CA GLN A 174 -21.86 2.11 1.55
C GLN A 174 -21.40 1.06 0.53
N SER A 175 -22.33 0.46 -0.22
CA SER A 175 -21.98 -0.44 -1.30
C SER A 175 -21.20 0.29 -2.40
N ARG A 176 -20.33 -0.45 -3.11
CA ARG A 176 -19.58 0.11 -4.23
C ARG A 176 -20.49 0.78 -5.26
N LEU A 177 -21.56 0.10 -5.66
CA LEU A 177 -22.53 0.67 -6.63
C LEU A 177 -23.18 1.95 -6.10
N GLY A 178 -23.57 1.97 -4.82
CA GLY A 178 -24.13 3.17 -4.18
C GLY A 178 -23.17 4.34 -4.17
N MET A 179 -21.90 4.08 -3.86
CA MET A 179 -20.85 5.11 -3.84
C MET A 179 -20.56 5.66 -5.24
N LEU A 180 -20.48 4.78 -6.25
CA LEU A 180 -20.29 5.20 -7.64
C LEU A 180 -21.47 6.04 -8.14
N ALA A 181 -22.69 5.61 -7.92
CA ALA A 181 -23.89 6.37 -8.32
C ALA A 181 -23.96 7.75 -7.66
N THR A 182 -23.54 7.87 -6.39
CA THR A 182 -23.57 9.11 -5.64
C THR A 182 -22.50 10.11 -6.09
N TYR A 183 -21.25 9.68 -6.17
CA TYR A 183 -20.11 10.59 -6.30
C TYR A 183 -19.45 10.59 -7.67
N PHE A 184 -19.66 9.54 -8.49
CA PHE A 184 -18.96 9.40 -9.75
C PHE A 184 -19.91 9.51 -10.95
N ILE A 185 -19.34 9.81 -12.10
CA ILE A 185 -20.00 9.79 -13.41
C ILE A 185 -19.28 8.81 -14.30
N ASN A 186 -20.04 7.99 -15.02
CA ASN A 186 -19.48 7.10 -16.03
C ASN A 186 -19.16 7.91 -17.29
N ASP A 187 -17.96 7.73 -17.81
CA ASP A 187 -17.54 8.34 -19.07
C ASP A 187 -18.20 7.57 -20.22
N GLN A 188 -19.10 8.23 -20.95
CA GLN A 188 -19.90 7.59 -22.00
C GLN A 188 -19.06 7.05 -23.16
N ASP A 189 -17.87 7.65 -23.40
CA ASP A 189 -16.95 7.23 -24.46
C ASP A 189 -16.15 5.97 -24.08
N HIS A 190 -16.08 5.64 -22.79
CA HIS A 190 -15.40 4.47 -22.28
C HIS A 190 -16.17 3.88 -21.09
N THR A 191 -17.07 2.94 -21.35
CA THR A 191 -18.00 2.33 -20.38
C THR A 191 -17.35 1.77 -19.08
N SER A 192 -16.05 1.60 -19.05
CA SER A 192 -15.30 1.15 -17.88
C SER A 192 -14.65 2.27 -17.04
N LYS A 193 -14.68 3.53 -17.52
CA LYS A 193 -14.05 4.66 -16.84
C LYS A 193 -15.05 5.48 -16.05
N TRP A 194 -14.87 5.50 -14.74
CA TRP A 194 -15.59 6.35 -13.82
C TRP A 194 -14.70 7.49 -13.38
N ARG A 195 -15.21 8.70 -13.36
CA ARG A 195 -14.51 9.84 -12.79
C ARG A 195 -15.32 10.50 -11.70
N LEU A 196 -14.64 11.01 -10.69
CA LEU A 196 -15.27 11.75 -9.60
C LEU A 196 -15.89 13.04 -10.15
N LYS A 197 -17.16 13.31 -9.80
CA LYS A 197 -17.86 14.54 -10.20
C LYS A 197 -17.18 15.75 -9.55
N GLY A 198 -16.84 16.79 -10.30
CA GLY A 198 -16.11 17.95 -9.79
C GLY A 198 -16.77 18.60 -8.57
N HIS A 199 -18.10 18.76 -8.59
CA HIS A 199 -18.88 19.31 -7.48
C HIS A 199 -19.06 18.34 -6.30
N ALA A 200 -18.67 17.08 -6.43
CA ALA A 200 -18.78 16.07 -5.39
C ALA A 200 -17.46 15.78 -4.66
N VAL A 201 -16.33 16.33 -5.11
CA VAL A 201 -14.99 16.04 -4.57
C VAL A 201 -14.94 16.24 -3.06
N GLU A 202 -15.34 17.40 -2.57
CA GLU A 202 -15.31 17.71 -1.14
C GLU A 202 -16.21 16.76 -0.33
N LYS A 203 -17.46 16.57 -0.78
CA LYS A 203 -18.42 15.68 -0.11
C LYS A 203 -17.98 14.23 -0.12
N PHE A 204 -17.31 13.81 -1.17
CA PHE A 204 -16.73 12.46 -1.27
C PHE A 204 -15.66 12.25 -0.20
N TYR A 205 -14.69 13.16 -0.07
CA TYR A 205 -13.63 13.02 0.93
C TYR A 205 -14.12 13.29 2.36
N GLN A 206 -15.15 14.11 2.57
CA GLN A 206 -15.86 14.19 3.85
C GLN A 206 -16.47 12.84 4.22
N PHE A 207 -17.18 12.19 3.30
CA PHE A 207 -17.72 10.85 3.53
C PHE A 207 -16.62 9.82 3.80
N VAL A 208 -15.50 9.85 3.08
CA VAL A 208 -14.34 8.95 3.35
C VAL A 208 -13.80 9.18 4.77
N SER A 209 -13.74 10.42 5.26
CA SER A 209 -13.26 10.77 6.61
C SER A 209 -14.15 10.24 7.75
N GLU A 210 -15.37 9.82 7.47
CA GLU A 210 -16.25 9.20 8.46
C GLU A 210 -15.76 7.80 8.86
N TRP A 211 -15.17 7.07 7.91
CA TRP A 211 -14.77 5.67 8.07
C TRP A 211 -13.28 5.37 7.82
N ALA A 212 -12.50 6.37 7.44
CA ALA A 212 -11.08 6.23 7.22
C ALA A 212 -10.29 7.39 7.81
N ILE A 213 -9.04 7.11 8.19
CA ILE A 213 -8.04 8.11 8.53
C ILE A 213 -6.87 7.99 7.58
N MET A 214 -6.36 9.13 7.07
CA MET A 214 -5.18 9.21 6.21
C MET A 214 -4.09 10.00 6.90
N LEU A 215 -2.87 9.45 6.90
CA LEU A 215 -1.69 10.18 7.37
C LEU A 215 -0.45 9.77 6.61
N THR A 216 0.35 10.76 6.23
CA THR A 216 1.69 10.59 5.65
C THR A 216 2.77 10.77 6.70
N ASN A 217 2.43 11.49 7.78
CA ASN A 217 3.26 11.72 8.96
C ASN A 217 2.36 12.06 10.17
N PRO A 218 2.90 12.04 11.40
CA PRO A 218 2.10 12.33 12.60
C PRO A 218 1.49 13.73 12.66
N ALA A 219 2.13 14.74 12.01
CA ALA A 219 1.62 16.12 12.02
C ALA A 219 0.30 16.27 11.25
N ASP A 220 -0.02 15.37 10.32
CA ASP A 220 -1.30 15.35 9.59
C ASP A 220 -2.52 15.20 10.53
N ILE A 221 -2.29 14.71 11.74
CA ILE A 221 -3.30 14.53 12.79
C ILE A 221 -2.95 15.28 14.09
N GLY A 222 -2.05 16.26 14.00
CA GLY A 222 -1.73 17.18 15.09
C GLY A 222 -0.69 16.71 16.10
N TYR A 223 0.08 15.63 15.80
CA TYR A 223 1.14 15.13 16.67
C TYR A 223 2.52 15.59 16.20
N PRO A 224 3.52 15.72 17.13
CA PRO A 224 4.86 16.14 16.75
C PRO A 224 5.55 15.17 15.79
N MET A 225 6.37 15.73 14.91
CA MET A 225 7.16 14.99 13.90
C MET A 225 8.41 14.32 14.48
N GLN A 226 8.76 14.55 15.75
CA GLN A 226 10.03 14.09 16.35
C GLN A 226 10.27 12.60 16.14
N GLY A 227 11.34 12.26 15.45
CA GLY A 227 11.68 10.87 15.07
C GLY A 227 11.02 10.36 13.80
N TYR A 228 10.20 11.18 13.14
CA TYR A 228 9.50 10.86 11.89
C TYR A 228 9.96 11.74 10.71
N ASP A 229 11.17 12.28 10.78
CA ASP A 229 11.77 12.99 9.66
C ASP A 229 12.16 11.97 8.58
N LEU A 230 11.64 12.16 7.37
CA LEU A 230 12.05 11.39 6.21
C LEU A 230 13.21 12.09 5.51
N SER A 231 14.25 11.31 5.18
CA SER A 231 15.28 11.74 4.23
C SER A 231 14.71 11.97 2.83
N GLU A 232 15.50 12.52 1.94
CA GLU A 232 15.07 12.72 0.56
C GLU A 232 15.16 11.41 -0.26
N VAL A 233 14.38 11.35 -1.34
CA VAL A 233 14.51 10.35 -2.40
C VAL A 233 15.09 11.02 -3.63
N ILE A 234 16.31 10.64 -4.00
CA ILE A 234 17.03 11.17 -5.15
C ILE A 234 16.81 10.25 -6.34
N TYR A 235 16.05 10.72 -7.32
CA TYR A 235 15.81 9.98 -8.56
C TYR A 235 16.89 10.29 -9.59
N LYS A 236 17.58 9.23 -10.09
CA LYS A 236 18.56 9.30 -11.17
C LYS A 236 18.05 8.51 -12.37
N GLU A 237 17.78 9.21 -13.46
CA GLU A 237 17.34 8.58 -14.70
C GLU A 237 18.53 8.28 -15.60
N HIS A 238 18.64 7.03 -16.03
CA HIS A 238 19.66 6.53 -16.95
C HIS A 238 18.98 6.15 -18.26
N GLN A 239 18.92 7.14 -19.16
CA GLN A 239 18.33 6.95 -20.48
C GLN A 239 19.37 6.32 -21.44
N LEU A 240 19.04 5.15 -21.95
CA LEU A 240 19.81 4.47 -22.97
C LEU A 240 19.29 4.87 -24.35
N ILE A 241 20.20 5.22 -25.24
CA ILE A 241 19.86 5.48 -26.64
C ILE A 241 19.87 4.13 -27.36
N THR A 242 18.74 3.74 -27.91
CA THR A 242 18.62 2.48 -28.65
C THR A 242 18.90 2.73 -30.13
N GLU A 243 19.59 1.81 -30.78
CA GLU A 243 19.70 1.83 -32.24
C GLU A 243 18.29 1.69 -32.84
N ASN A 244 17.86 2.70 -33.54
CA ASN A 244 16.55 2.72 -34.18
C ASN A 244 16.52 1.69 -35.31
N ASP A 245 15.69 0.68 -35.17
CA ASP A 245 15.39 -0.23 -36.24
C ASP A 245 14.38 0.46 -37.19
N PHE A 246 14.90 1.16 -38.20
CA PHE A 246 14.10 1.78 -39.26
C PHE A 246 13.59 0.74 -40.29
N SER A 247 13.69 -0.56 -40.01
CA SER A 247 13.31 -1.65 -40.92
C SER A 247 11.84 -1.59 -41.40
N ASN A 248 10.99 -0.85 -40.66
CA ASN A 248 9.56 -0.70 -40.99
C ASN A 248 9.20 0.61 -41.74
N GLY A 249 10.16 1.35 -42.25
CA GLY A 249 9.88 2.57 -43.03
C GLY A 249 9.25 3.74 -42.25
N MET A 250 9.28 3.72 -40.94
CA MET A 250 8.77 4.81 -40.10
C MET A 250 9.87 5.84 -39.83
N LEU A 251 9.55 7.13 -40.05
CA LEU A 251 10.44 8.26 -39.83
C LEU A 251 10.71 8.59 -38.36
N PHE A 252 9.95 8.01 -37.43
CA PHE A 252 10.06 8.25 -35.98
C PHE A 252 10.10 6.92 -35.22
N PRO A 253 10.85 6.84 -34.11
CA PRO A 253 10.86 5.66 -33.26
C PRO A 253 9.46 5.36 -32.72
N ASN A 254 9.01 4.11 -32.81
CA ASN A 254 7.76 3.67 -32.19
C ASN A 254 7.88 3.83 -30.67
N LEU A 255 7.24 4.83 -30.10
CA LEU A 255 7.03 4.91 -28.67
C LEU A 255 6.16 3.72 -28.24
N ALA A 256 6.58 3.02 -27.18
CA ALA A 256 5.82 1.89 -26.64
C ALA A 256 4.49 2.40 -26.04
N VAL A 257 3.44 2.44 -26.85
CA VAL A 257 2.14 3.05 -26.49
C VAL A 257 1.25 2.07 -25.72
N SER A 258 1.39 0.77 -25.96
CA SER A 258 0.60 -0.28 -25.31
C SER A 258 1.46 -1.16 -24.38
N ALA A 259 0.80 -1.88 -23.46
CA ALA A 259 1.49 -2.85 -22.59
C ALA A 259 2.17 -3.98 -23.40
N THR A 260 1.63 -4.32 -24.57
CA THR A 260 2.22 -5.33 -25.46
C THR A 260 3.47 -4.80 -26.13
N ASP A 261 3.46 -3.58 -26.64
CA ASP A 261 4.61 -2.94 -27.27
C ASP A 261 5.72 -2.70 -26.25
N PHE A 262 5.35 -2.32 -25.04
CA PHE A 262 6.26 -2.18 -23.93
C PHE A 262 6.99 -3.49 -23.58
N ASN A 263 6.29 -4.62 -23.55
CA ASN A 263 6.94 -5.91 -23.30
C ASN A 263 7.87 -6.35 -24.46
N LYS A 264 7.54 -6.02 -25.71
CA LYS A 264 8.44 -6.23 -26.84
C LYS A 264 9.71 -5.38 -26.70
N GLU A 265 9.54 -4.13 -26.32
CA GLU A 265 10.64 -3.19 -26.13
C GLU A 265 11.55 -3.58 -24.98
N LEU A 266 10.99 -4.05 -23.88
CA LEU A 266 11.76 -4.62 -22.77
C LEU A 266 12.63 -5.81 -23.22
N ARG A 267 12.15 -6.66 -24.11
CA ARG A 267 12.92 -7.78 -24.63
C ARG A 267 14.03 -7.30 -25.58
N ARG A 268 13.72 -6.37 -26.47
CA ARG A 268 14.69 -5.81 -27.44
C ARG A 268 15.86 -5.12 -26.74
N THR A 269 15.60 -4.39 -25.68
CA THR A 269 16.59 -3.57 -24.96
C THR A 269 17.19 -4.26 -23.74
N LYS A 270 16.92 -5.56 -23.55
CA LYS A 270 17.27 -6.31 -22.36
C LYS A 270 18.75 -6.24 -22.02
N GLU A 271 19.62 -6.55 -22.97
CA GLU A 271 21.08 -6.62 -22.77
C GLU A 271 21.67 -5.28 -22.33
N GLN A 272 21.27 -4.18 -22.99
CA GLN A 272 21.74 -2.85 -22.63
C GLN A 272 21.31 -2.43 -21.22
N ARG A 273 20.07 -2.75 -20.85
CA ARG A 273 19.54 -2.44 -19.49
C ARG A 273 20.22 -3.28 -18.42
N ILE A 274 20.50 -4.55 -18.71
CA ILE A 274 21.26 -5.44 -17.82
C ILE A 274 22.66 -4.88 -17.59
N ALA A 275 23.39 -4.55 -18.67
CA ALA A 275 24.74 -4.00 -18.57
C ALA A 275 24.76 -2.73 -17.72
N LYS A 276 23.79 -1.82 -17.93
CA LYS A 276 23.68 -0.60 -17.12
C LYS A 276 23.33 -0.84 -15.65
N ALA A 277 22.44 -1.78 -15.35
CA ALA A 277 22.11 -2.13 -13.98
C ALA A 277 23.30 -2.75 -13.24
N ILE A 278 24.08 -3.59 -13.92
CA ILE A 278 25.34 -4.18 -13.39
C ILE A 278 26.37 -3.07 -13.11
N GLU A 279 26.57 -2.15 -14.05
CA GLU A 279 27.46 -0.99 -13.88
C GLU A 279 27.09 -0.18 -12.63
N ILE A 280 25.80 0.16 -12.48
CA ILE A 280 25.30 0.95 -11.34
C ILE A 280 25.50 0.20 -10.02
N ALA A 281 25.15 -1.10 -9.97
CA ALA A 281 25.21 -1.88 -8.74
C ALA A 281 26.65 -2.23 -8.31
N ASN A 282 27.60 -2.25 -9.26
CA ASN A 282 29.02 -2.48 -9.00
C ASN A 282 29.82 -1.17 -8.83
N ALA A 283 29.19 0.01 -8.93
CA ALA A 283 29.87 1.31 -8.79
C ALA A 283 30.41 1.56 -7.37
N ASN A 284 29.87 0.86 -6.37
CA ASN A 284 30.32 0.91 -4.97
C ASN A 284 30.00 -0.41 -4.25
N GLU A 285 30.50 -0.55 -3.02
CA GLU A 285 30.26 -1.73 -2.17
C GLU A 285 29.04 -1.59 -1.23
N GLU A 286 28.25 -0.55 -1.39
CA GLU A 286 27.06 -0.32 -0.57
C GLU A 286 25.95 -1.34 -0.86
N PRO A 287 25.09 -1.64 0.14
CA PRO A 287 23.88 -2.45 -0.09
C PRO A 287 23.03 -1.90 -1.23
N HIS A 288 22.52 -2.78 -2.08
CA HIS A 288 21.77 -2.39 -3.27
C HIS A 288 20.59 -3.33 -3.54
N ILE A 289 19.50 -2.79 -4.04
CA ILE A 289 18.37 -3.60 -4.54
C ILE A 289 18.21 -3.35 -6.03
N VAL A 290 18.18 -4.42 -6.83
CA VAL A 290 17.89 -4.36 -8.25
C VAL A 290 16.51 -4.97 -8.52
N TRP A 291 15.60 -4.11 -8.97
CA TRP A 291 14.23 -4.48 -9.31
C TRP A 291 14.13 -4.91 -10.77
N VAL A 292 13.75 -6.16 -11.01
CA VAL A 292 13.60 -6.77 -12.34
C VAL A 292 12.14 -7.12 -12.63
N LYS A 293 11.79 -7.25 -13.90
CA LYS A 293 10.44 -7.63 -14.33
C LYS A 293 10.35 -9.08 -14.80
N HIS A 294 11.29 -9.54 -15.60
CA HIS A 294 11.32 -10.88 -16.17
C HIS A 294 12.27 -11.80 -15.41
N LYS A 295 12.03 -13.12 -15.51
CA LYS A 295 12.82 -14.13 -14.78
C LYS A 295 14.24 -14.28 -15.32
N ASP A 296 14.38 -14.18 -16.63
CA ASP A 296 15.68 -14.24 -17.31
C ASP A 296 16.55 -13.02 -16.96
N GLU A 297 15.98 -11.83 -16.89
CA GLU A 297 16.66 -10.62 -16.42
C GLU A 297 17.28 -10.81 -15.03
N GLY A 298 16.51 -11.41 -14.09
CA GLY A 298 17.00 -11.64 -12.72
C GLY A 298 18.25 -12.51 -12.69
N LYS A 299 18.27 -13.60 -13.42
CA LYS A 299 19.43 -14.51 -13.49
C LYS A 299 20.67 -13.85 -14.09
N GLU A 300 20.51 -13.16 -15.21
CA GLU A 300 21.62 -12.52 -15.93
C GLU A 300 22.23 -11.37 -15.12
N VAL A 301 21.39 -10.52 -14.51
CA VAL A 301 21.85 -9.43 -13.64
C VAL A 301 22.57 -9.98 -12.41
N THR A 302 22.02 -11.02 -11.77
CA THR A 302 22.64 -11.63 -10.58
C THR A 302 24.03 -12.19 -10.91
N ALA A 303 24.20 -12.81 -12.08
CA ALA A 303 25.49 -13.35 -12.50
C ALA A 303 26.56 -12.26 -12.74
N GLY A 304 26.15 -11.04 -13.11
CA GLY A 304 27.07 -9.93 -13.39
C GLY A 304 27.39 -9.04 -12.18
N ILE A 305 26.70 -9.21 -11.05
CA ILE A 305 26.91 -8.38 -9.85
C ILE A 305 27.59 -9.18 -8.75
N HIS A 306 28.70 -8.66 -8.24
CA HIS A 306 29.42 -9.28 -7.13
C HIS A 306 28.57 -9.30 -5.85
N GLY A 307 28.47 -10.46 -5.21
CA GLY A 307 27.72 -10.62 -3.96
C GLY A 307 26.20 -10.45 -4.11
N ALA A 308 25.64 -10.67 -5.30
CA ALA A 308 24.21 -10.62 -5.54
C ALA A 308 23.52 -11.97 -5.29
N VAL A 309 22.30 -11.89 -4.74
CA VAL A 309 21.42 -13.05 -4.55
C VAL A 309 20.06 -12.76 -5.17
N GLU A 310 19.58 -13.65 -6.03
CA GLU A 310 18.24 -13.56 -6.61
C GLU A 310 17.21 -14.20 -5.67
N VAL A 311 16.10 -13.48 -5.48
CA VAL A 311 14.86 -14.01 -4.92
C VAL A 311 13.81 -14.08 -6.02
N SER A 312 13.56 -15.29 -6.49
CA SER A 312 12.72 -15.56 -7.64
C SER A 312 11.31 -16.01 -7.27
N GLY A 313 10.35 -15.78 -8.18
CA GLY A 313 8.99 -16.31 -8.05
C GLY A 313 8.91 -17.82 -7.97
N SER A 314 9.91 -18.54 -8.52
CA SER A 314 10.00 -20.01 -8.50
C SER A 314 10.60 -20.62 -7.23
N ASP A 315 11.20 -19.82 -6.36
CA ASP A 315 11.72 -20.30 -5.08
C ASP A 315 10.56 -20.76 -4.19
N LYS A 316 10.80 -21.72 -3.31
CA LYS A 316 9.80 -22.13 -2.32
C LYS A 316 9.46 -20.98 -1.36
N PRO A 317 8.25 -20.92 -0.80
CA PRO A 317 7.85 -19.84 0.10
C PRO A 317 8.83 -19.59 1.26
N GLU A 318 9.30 -20.68 1.89
CA GLU A 318 10.25 -20.65 3.01
C GLU A 318 11.62 -20.12 2.58
N GLU A 319 12.09 -20.54 1.41
CA GLU A 319 13.37 -20.10 0.83
C GLU A 319 13.33 -18.60 0.48
N LYS A 320 12.20 -18.12 -0.10
CA LYS A 320 12.00 -16.69 -0.35
C LYS A 320 12.08 -15.89 0.94
N ALA A 321 11.34 -16.33 1.96
CA ALA A 321 11.30 -15.65 3.24
C ALA A 321 12.71 -15.61 3.87
N GLN A 322 13.44 -16.72 3.85
CA GLN A 322 14.78 -16.78 4.40
C GLN A 322 15.77 -15.86 3.67
N LYS A 323 15.83 -15.90 2.33
CA LYS A 323 16.70 -15.03 1.54
C LYS A 323 16.41 -13.54 1.79
N LEU A 324 15.13 -13.16 1.89
CA LEU A 324 14.75 -11.78 2.17
C LEU A 324 15.16 -11.34 3.59
N LEU A 325 15.04 -12.23 4.59
CA LEU A 325 15.53 -11.97 5.94
C LEU A 325 17.06 -11.88 5.98
N ASP A 326 17.76 -12.75 5.23
CA ASP A 326 19.21 -12.70 5.13
C ASP A 326 19.71 -11.38 4.53
N PHE A 327 18.96 -10.79 3.60
CA PHE A 327 19.24 -9.44 3.11
C PHE A 327 19.00 -8.37 4.18
N VAL A 328 17.90 -8.46 4.93
CA VAL A 328 17.63 -7.55 6.07
C VAL A 328 18.76 -7.62 7.09
N ASP A 329 19.27 -8.80 7.35
CA ASP A 329 20.38 -9.06 8.29
C ASP A 329 21.77 -8.71 7.70
N GLY A 330 21.85 -8.21 6.46
CA GLY A 330 23.09 -7.80 5.80
C GLY A 330 24.02 -8.95 5.42
N LYS A 331 23.52 -10.21 5.27
CA LYS A 331 24.35 -11.38 4.95
C LYS A 331 24.86 -11.38 3.51
N PHE A 332 24.26 -10.58 2.63
CA PHE A 332 24.75 -10.35 1.28
C PHE A 332 24.46 -8.92 0.84
N ARG A 333 25.23 -8.43 -0.14
CA ARG A 333 25.26 -7.03 -0.53
C ARG A 333 24.10 -6.61 -1.43
N VAL A 334 23.77 -7.41 -2.45
CA VAL A 334 22.82 -7.03 -3.50
C VAL A 334 21.67 -8.01 -3.57
N LEU A 335 20.45 -7.49 -3.41
CA LEU A 335 19.21 -8.21 -3.62
C LEU A 335 18.72 -7.99 -5.04
N VAL A 336 18.54 -9.05 -5.83
CA VAL A 336 17.89 -9.00 -7.13
C VAL A 336 16.52 -9.66 -7.02
N THR A 337 15.44 -8.91 -7.27
CA THR A 337 14.09 -9.45 -7.13
C THR A 337 13.05 -8.63 -7.90
N LYS A 338 11.81 -9.12 -7.94
CA LYS A 338 10.68 -8.39 -8.53
C LYS A 338 9.94 -7.57 -7.46
N PRO A 339 9.42 -6.36 -7.79
CA PRO A 339 8.59 -5.59 -6.87
C PRO A 339 7.50 -6.43 -6.23
N LYS A 340 6.76 -7.25 -6.99
CA LYS A 340 5.69 -8.13 -6.49
C LYS A 340 6.12 -9.14 -5.43
N ILE A 341 7.40 -9.46 -5.33
CA ILE A 341 7.91 -10.44 -4.36
C ILE A 341 8.28 -9.75 -3.04
N ALA A 342 8.93 -8.60 -3.13
CA ALA A 342 9.51 -7.92 -1.97
C ALA A 342 8.91 -6.55 -1.65
N GLN A 343 7.92 -6.10 -2.42
CA GLN A 343 7.27 -4.79 -2.17
C GLN A 343 6.42 -4.75 -0.91
N TYR A 344 5.98 -5.91 -0.38
CA TYR A 344 5.10 -5.98 0.78
C TYR A 344 5.87 -6.30 2.07
N GLY A 345 5.65 -5.50 3.09
CA GLY A 345 5.93 -5.78 4.50
C GLY A 345 7.36 -5.60 4.99
N LEU A 346 8.37 -6.01 4.24
CA LEU A 346 9.75 -6.03 4.71
C LEU A 346 10.39 -4.64 4.85
N ASN A 347 11.34 -4.52 5.76
CA ASN A 347 12.07 -3.29 6.04
C ASN A 347 13.51 -3.42 5.52
N PHE A 348 13.87 -2.62 4.50
CA PHE A 348 15.21 -2.57 3.91
C PHE A 348 15.93 -1.25 4.21
N GLN A 349 15.72 -0.67 5.39
CA GLN A 349 16.31 0.61 5.77
C GLN A 349 17.86 0.63 5.72
N HIS A 350 18.52 -0.51 5.81
CA HIS A 350 19.97 -0.61 5.67
C HIS A 350 20.46 -0.36 4.24
N CYS A 351 19.57 -0.43 3.25
CA CYS A 351 19.89 -0.27 1.83
C CYS A 351 19.39 1.09 1.32
N LEU A 352 20.31 1.96 0.92
CA LEU A 352 20.02 3.31 0.41
C LEU A 352 19.96 3.38 -1.11
N ASN A 353 20.40 2.32 -1.80
CA ASN A 353 20.51 2.30 -3.25
C ASN A 353 19.54 1.32 -3.86
N GLN A 354 18.74 1.79 -4.80
CA GLN A 354 17.82 0.97 -5.58
C GLN A 354 17.99 1.24 -7.06
N THR A 355 17.86 0.19 -7.87
CA THR A 355 17.86 0.30 -9.34
C THR A 355 16.64 -0.40 -9.92
N PHE A 356 15.76 0.35 -10.54
CA PHE A 356 14.67 -0.17 -11.35
C PHE A 356 15.20 -0.38 -12.77
N MET A 357 15.62 -1.62 -13.05
CA MET A 357 16.15 -1.98 -14.37
C MET A 357 15.05 -2.06 -15.43
N SER A 358 13.85 -2.43 -15.01
CA SER A 358 12.69 -2.61 -15.88
C SER A 358 11.44 -2.02 -15.22
N PRO A 359 11.34 -0.67 -15.15
CA PRO A 359 10.16 -0.04 -14.60
C PRO A 359 8.93 -0.43 -15.42
N ASP A 360 7.79 -0.58 -14.76
CA ASP A 360 6.52 -0.84 -15.42
C ASP A 360 5.46 0.21 -15.07
N PHE A 361 4.26 0.10 -15.63
CA PHE A 361 3.17 1.05 -15.42
C PHE A 361 2.54 0.99 -14.02
N SER A 362 3.04 0.11 -13.11
CA SER A 362 2.51 -0.04 -11.77
C SER A 362 3.11 0.99 -10.82
N PHE A 363 2.44 2.13 -10.66
CA PHE A 363 2.80 3.12 -9.66
C PHE A 363 2.85 2.54 -8.25
N GLU A 364 1.86 1.74 -7.85
CA GLU A 364 1.82 1.11 -6.53
C GLU A 364 3.06 0.25 -6.27
N GLY A 365 3.40 -0.64 -7.23
CA GLY A 365 4.58 -1.50 -7.11
C GLY A 365 5.87 -0.68 -6.98
N PHE A 366 5.99 0.39 -7.76
CA PHE A 366 7.11 1.31 -7.70
C PHE A 366 7.16 2.04 -6.34
N TYR A 367 6.06 2.66 -5.93
CA TYR A 367 5.95 3.38 -4.68
C TYR A 367 6.29 2.50 -3.47
N GLN A 368 5.65 1.33 -3.37
CA GLN A 368 5.88 0.41 -2.26
C GLN A 368 7.31 -0.12 -2.25
N ALA A 369 7.93 -0.40 -3.41
CA ALA A 369 9.31 -0.83 -3.49
C ALA A 369 10.29 0.26 -3.01
N VAL A 370 10.12 1.51 -3.43
CA VAL A 370 10.93 2.65 -2.94
C VAL A 370 10.80 2.78 -1.42
N ARG A 371 9.58 2.66 -0.89
CA ARG A 371 9.28 2.78 0.54
C ARG A 371 9.80 1.62 1.40
N ARG A 372 10.42 0.58 0.81
CA ARG A 372 11.15 -0.46 1.60
C ARG A 372 12.40 0.11 2.23
N SER A 373 13.10 1.00 1.53
CA SER A 373 14.31 1.69 2.00
C SER A 373 13.99 3.06 2.61
N HIS A 374 13.05 3.80 2.02
CA HIS A 374 12.68 5.14 2.42
C HIS A 374 11.67 5.12 3.56
N ARG A 375 12.16 5.08 4.80
CA ARG A 375 11.33 5.00 6.02
C ARG A 375 11.84 5.94 7.10
N PHE A 376 10.96 6.29 8.04
CA PHE A 376 11.29 7.11 9.20
C PHE A 376 12.39 6.51 10.06
N GLY A 377 13.18 7.37 10.71
CA GLY A 377 14.26 6.97 11.58
C GLY A 377 15.56 6.59 10.87
N LYS A 378 15.63 6.70 9.53
CA LYS A 378 16.83 6.47 8.77
C LYS A 378 17.65 7.75 8.58
N LYS A 379 18.98 7.60 8.66
CA LYS A 379 19.93 8.66 8.28
C LYS A 379 20.46 8.39 6.86
N GLY A 380 20.32 9.37 5.98
CA GLY A 380 20.81 9.37 4.61
C GLY A 380 19.72 9.22 3.55
N ASP A 381 19.95 9.85 2.41
CA ASP A 381 19.01 9.90 1.29
C ASP A 381 18.98 8.58 0.52
N VAL A 382 17.80 8.24 0.02
CA VAL A 382 17.63 7.04 -0.78
C VAL A 382 17.82 7.38 -2.26
N THR A 383 18.82 6.78 -2.90
CA THR A 383 19.05 6.92 -4.34
C THR A 383 18.27 5.86 -5.10
N VAL A 384 17.43 6.31 -5.99
CA VAL A 384 16.62 5.47 -6.88
C VAL A 384 17.07 5.69 -8.32
N ASN A 385 17.79 4.71 -8.86
CA ASN A 385 18.21 4.70 -10.25
C ASN A 385 17.10 4.07 -11.11
N ILE A 386 16.73 4.74 -12.20
CA ILE A 386 15.71 4.26 -13.14
C ILE A 386 16.37 4.09 -14.49
N VAL A 387 16.51 2.84 -14.94
CA VAL A 387 17.07 2.52 -16.26
C VAL A 387 15.93 2.48 -17.26
N THR A 388 15.97 3.35 -18.25
CA THR A 388 14.97 3.46 -19.30
C THR A 388 15.63 3.61 -20.66
N THR A 389 14.85 3.57 -21.72
CA THR A 389 15.31 3.83 -23.10
C THR A 389 14.55 5.03 -23.66
N ASP A 390 15.08 5.61 -24.74
CA ASP A 390 14.43 6.68 -25.50
C ASP A 390 13.01 6.31 -25.98
N THR A 391 12.75 5.03 -26.20
CA THR A 391 11.45 4.48 -26.62
C THR A 391 10.47 4.20 -25.46
N MET A 392 10.92 4.25 -24.20
CA MET A 392 10.11 3.94 -23.02
C MET A 392 9.82 5.17 -22.11
N GLN A 393 10.06 6.38 -22.56
CA GLN A 393 9.87 7.61 -21.76
C GLN A 393 8.43 7.81 -21.26
N ASN A 394 7.44 7.33 -22.02
CA ASN A 394 6.04 7.41 -21.65
C ASN A 394 5.72 6.63 -20.35
N VAL A 395 6.46 5.56 -20.03
CA VAL A 395 6.27 4.80 -18.79
C VAL A 395 6.58 5.65 -17.57
N ILE A 396 7.71 6.37 -17.62
CA ILE A 396 8.13 7.26 -16.51
C ILE A 396 7.15 8.41 -16.34
N SER A 397 6.70 9.03 -17.44
CA SER A 397 5.72 10.11 -17.36
C SER A 397 4.38 9.65 -16.76
N ILE A 398 3.93 8.43 -17.08
CA ILE A 398 2.72 7.84 -16.49
C ILE A 398 2.90 7.57 -15.00
N ILE A 399 4.05 7.04 -14.58
CA ILE A 399 4.33 6.81 -13.14
C ILE A 399 4.32 8.13 -12.38
N ARG A 400 4.96 9.18 -12.91
CA ARG A 400 4.99 10.53 -12.30
C ARG A 400 3.60 11.16 -12.22
N GLU A 401 2.78 11.02 -13.26
CA GLU A 401 1.41 11.54 -13.24
C GLU A 401 0.56 10.81 -12.19
N LYS A 402 0.66 9.48 -12.09
CA LYS A 402 -0.01 8.72 -11.03
C LYS A 402 0.48 9.10 -9.63
N GLU A 403 1.78 9.33 -9.45
CA GLU A 403 2.33 9.82 -8.19
C GLU A 403 1.72 11.16 -7.79
N LYS A 404 1.64 12.09 -8.74
CA LYS A 404 1.03 13.41 -8.53
C LYS A 404 -0.44 13.29 -8.13
N GLN A 405 -1.21 12.47 -8.83
CA GLN A 405 -2.62 12.22 -8.53
C GLN A 405 -2.80 11.57 -7.15
N PHE A 406 -1.94 10.63 -6.80
CA PHE A 406 -1.95 9.99 -5.49
C PHE A 406 -1.66 10.98 -4.36
N LYS A 407 -0.63 11.83 -4.50
CA LYS A 407 -0.30 12.89 -3.54
C LYS A 407 -1.45 13.91 -3.39
N GLN A 408 -2.11 14.28 -4.49
CA GLN A 408 -3.29 15.16 -4.43
C GLN A 408 -4.44 14.49 -3.67
N MET A 409 -4.72 13.22 -3.90
CA MET A 409 -5.71 12.46 -3.16
C MET A 409 -5.39 12.42 -1.67
N GLN A 410 -4.14 12.11 -1.29
CA GLN A 410 -3.71 12.10 0.11
C GLN A 410 -3.97 13.46 0.77
N GLN A 411 -3.59 14.56 0.11
CA GLN A 411 -3.79 15.91 0.64
C GLN A 411 -5.28 16.25 0.79
N LEU A 412 -6.12 15.87 -0.16
CA LEU A 412 -7.58 16.06 -0.07
C LEU A 412 -8.18 15.27 1.11
N MET A 413 -7.73 14.05 1.35
CA MET A 413 -8.17 13.26 2.49
C MET A 413 -7.74 13.90 3.82
N ILE A 414 -6.47 14.29 3.95
CA ILE A 414 -5.91 14.92 5.16
C ILE A 414 -6.65 16.23 5.47
N ASN A 415 -6.86 17.10 4.48
CA ASN A 415 -7.55 18.37 4.66
C ASN A 415 -9.01 18.16 5.14
N ASN A 416 -9.71 17.22 4.54
CA ASN A 416 -11.13 16.98 4.89
C ASN A 416 -11.28 16.29 6.24
N GLN A 417 -10.37 15.42 6.66
CA GLN A 417 -10.43 14.81 8.00
C GLN A 417 -10.14 15.84 9.10
N THR A 418 -9.28 16.83 8.87
CA THR A 418 -8.99 17.92 9.81
C THR A 418 -10.24 18.78 10.01
N LEU A 419 -10.94 19.12 8.93
CA LEU A 419 -12.22 19.86 9.00
C LEU A 419 -13.29 19.05 9.76
N TRP A 420 -13.40 17.76 9.49
CA TRP A 420 -14.35 16.88 10.18
C TRP A 420 -14.03 16.75 11.68
N ASN A 421 -12.77 16.60 12.06
CA ASN A 421 -12.35 16.53 13.46
C ASN A 421 -12.66 17.85 14.19
N ASN A 422 -12.40 19.01 13.58
CA ASN A 422 -12.67 20.32 14.16
C ASN A 422 -14.17 20.57 14.36
N GLN A 423 -15.01 20.16 13.42
CA GLN A 423 -16.46 20.30 13.53
C GLN A 423 -17.06 19.39 14.62
N ASN A 424 -16.52 18.18 14.78
CA ASN A 424 -17.04 17.23 15.76
C ASN A 424 -16.43 17.40 17.16
N SER A 425 -15.22 17.95 17.30
CA SER A 425 -14.66 18.28 18.62
C SER A 425 -15.50 19.37 19.34
N GLN A 426 -16.10 20.31 18.60
CA GLN A 426 -17.03 21.28 19.16
C GLN A 426 -18.34 20.64 19.67
N LEU A 427 -18.79 19.55 19.07
CA LEU A 427 -19.94 18.78 19.53
C LEU A 427 -19.65 17.96 20.80
N TYR A 428 -18.46 17.40 20.92
CA TYR A 428 -18.06 16.65 22.12
C TYR A 428 -17.77 17.56 23.34
N THR A 429 -17.26 18.78 23.11
CA THR A 429 -17.06 19.78 24.18
C THR A 429 -18.37 20.41 24.66
N ALA A 430 -19.42 20.34 23.87
CA ALA A 430 -20.74 20.85 24.24
C ALA A 430 -21.62 19.81 24.99
N ILE A 431 -21.19 18.56 25.08
CA ILE A 431 -21.90 17.44 25.74
C ILE A 431 -21.19 17.01 27.05
N ALA A 432 -19.96 17.47 27.28
CA ALA A 432 -19.19 17.31 28.53
C ALA A 432 -19.38 18.52 29.45
#